data_552e207b773c403a51bf58bb0f2834f0
#
_entry.id   552e207b773c403a51bf58bb0f2834f0
#
_cell.length_a   1.000
_cell.length_b   1.000
_cell.length_c   1.000
_cell.angle_alpha   90.00
_cell.angle_beta   90.00
_cell.angle_gamma   90.00
#
_symmetry.space_group_name_H-M   'P 1'
#
loop_
_entity.id
_entity.type
_entity.pdbx_description
1 polymer ?
#
loop_
_entity_poly.entity_id
_entity_poly.type
_entity_poly.pdbx_seq_one_letter_code
_entity_poly.pdbx_strand_id
1 'polypeptide(L)'
;MADEDSPPSHRKILAMVPRRAALEKRVHELAEDSGNIIWTDHFWVRADERGFTTLDALRILRAGFVGDEIKPGKAPGEWKCKLTKKLKGRREAGVVVIVINNQGLSVTTIEWEDWRGQ
;
A
#
# COMPACT_ATOMS: atom_id res chain seq x y z
N MET A 1 -28.56 -14.88 -18.92
CA MET A 1 -28.15 -14.69 -18.52
C MET A 1 -27.66 -13.97 -18.21
N ALA A 2 -27.83 -13.70 -18.22
CA ALA A 2 -27.31 -13.14 -18.06
C ALA A 2 -27.02 -12.55 -17.30
N ASP A 3 -27.15 -12.21 -16.91
CA ASP A 3 -26.79 -11.54 -16.21
C ASP A 3 -25.80 -11.58 -15.89
N GLU A 4 -25.51 -12.04 -16.31
CA GLU A 4 -24.51 -12.27 -16.19
C GLU A 4 -23.74 -11.64 -16.75
N ASP A 5 -23.87 -11.01 -17.33
CA ASP A 5 -23.10 -10.42 -18.00
C ASP A 5 -22.38 -9.41 -17.39
N SER A 6 -22.00 -8.35 -17.75
CA SER A 6 -21.14 -7.34 -17.30
C SER A 6 -21.49 -6.77 -15.96
N PRO A 7 -22.69 -6.49 -15.68
CA PRO A 7 -23.02 -5.94 -14.36
C PRO A 7 -22.59 -6.85 -13.23
N PRO A 8 -22.76 -8.14 -13.34
CA PRO A 8 -22.29 -9.01 -12.28
C PRO A 8 -20.80 -8.90 -12.06
N SER A 9 -20.06 -8.77 -13.16
CA SER A 9 -18.64 -8.65 -13.06
C SER A 9 -18.24 -7.39 -12.32
N HIS A 10 -18.87 -6.31 -12.64
CA HIS A 10 -18.61 -5.04 -11.99
C HIS A 10 -18.93 -5.13 -10.49
N ARG A 11 -20.04 -5.71 -10.16
CA ARG A 11 -20.40 -5.84 -8.75
C ARG A 11 -19.47 -6.74 -7.99
N LYS A 12 -18.96 -7.77 -8.65
CA LYS A 12 -17.97 -8.61 -8.00
C LYS A 12 -16.73 -7.84 -7.62
N ILE A 13 -16.28 -6.98 -8.50
CA ILE A 13 -15.11 -6.18 -8.20
C ILE A 13 -15.36 -5.32 -6.98
N LEU A 14 -16.51 -4.67 -6.90
CA LEU A 14 -16.82 -3.85 -5.75
C LEU A 14 -16.97 -4.66 -4.48
N ALA A 15 -17.53 -5.85 -4.61
CA ALA A 15 -17.75 -6.70 -3.46
C ALA A 15 -16.49 -7.39 -2.98
N MET A 16 -15.42 -7.30 -3.76
CA MET A 16 -14.19 -8.00 -3.44
C MET A 16 -13.13 -7.11 -2.81
N VAL A 17 -13.53 -5.98 -2.26
CA VAL A 17 -12.61 -5.15 -1.49
C VAL A 17 -12.06 -6.02 -0.36
N PRO A 18 -10.76 -6.18 -0.27
CA PRO A 18 -10.20 -7.04 0.76
C PRO A 18 -10.41 -6.46 2.15
N ARG A 19 -10.48 -7.32 3.12
CA ARG A 19 -10.52 -6.88 4.50
C ARG A 19 -9.18 -6.27 4.83
N ARG A 20 -9.20 -5.28 5.69
CA ARG A 20 -7.97 -4.61 6.12
C ARG A 20 -6.94 -5.60 6.64
N ALA A 21 -7.34 -6.50 7.51
CA ALA A 21 -6.41 -7.47 8.08
C ALA A 21 -5.82 -8.40 7.03
N ALA A 22 -6.62 -8.81 6.07
CA ALA A 22 -6.15 -9.70 5.00
C ALA A 22 -5.17 -8.97 4.09
N LEU A 23 -5.45 -7.71 3.77
CA LEU A 23 -4.57 -6.92 2.93
C LEU A 23 -3.25 -6.65 3.66
N GLU A 24 -3.33 -6.35 4.94
CA GLU A 24 -2.14 -6.11 5.76
C GLU A 24 -1.23 -7.34 5.76
N LYS A 25 -1.82 -8.50 5.98
CA LYS A 25 -1.05 -9.74 5.96
C LYS A 25 -0.39 -9.95 4.60
N ARG A 26 -1.13 -9.68 3.53
CA ARG A 26 -0.60 -9.83 2.17
C ARG A 26 0.57 -8.90 1.92
N VAL A 27 0.45 -7.64 2.35
CA VAL A 27 1.55 -6.70 2.18
C VAL A 27 2.78 -7.16 2.95
N HIS A 28 2.57 -7.59 4.20
CA HIS A 28 3.68 -8.07 5.02
C HIS A 28 4.39 -9.24 4.34
N GLU A 29 3.63 -10.18 3.81
CA GLU A 29 4.20 -11.35 3.15
C GLU A 29 4.98 -10.98 1.89
N LEU A 30 4.40 -10.13 1.06
CA LEU A 30 5.08 -9.71 -0.16
C LEU A 30 6.33 -8.92 0.13
N ALA A 31 6.31 -8.11 1.18
CA ALA A 31 7.46 -7.26 1.51
C ALA A 31 8.63 -8.03 2.11
N GLU A 32 8.43 -9.29 2.48
CA GLU A 32 9.54 -10.10 2.97
C GLU A 32 10.61 -10.28 1.90
N ASP A 33 10.22 -10.33 0.65
CA ASP A 33 11.15 -10.43 -0.46
C ASP A 33 11.14 -9.09 -1.19
N SER A 34 12.22 -8.34 -1.08
CA SER A 34 12.30 -7.04 -1.71
C SER A 34 12.21 -7.11 -3.23
N GLY A 35 12.43 -8.28 -3.81
CA GLY A 35 12.23 -8.47 -5.24
C GLY A 35 10.78 -8.30 -5.68
N ASN A 36 9.84 -8.37 -4.74
CA ASN A 36 8.43 -8.14 -5.03
C ASN A 36 8.07 -6.66 -5.04
N ILE A 37 9.01 -5.77 -4.77
CA ILE A 37 8.72 -4.35 -4.57
C ILE A 37 9.21 -3.51 -5.73
N ILE A 38 8.32 -2.71 -6.27
CA ILE A 38 8.66 -1.70 -7.28
C ILE A 38 8.70 -0.36 -6.58
N TRP A 39 9.84 0.29 -6.64
CA TRP A 39 10.03 1.62 -6.05
C TRP A 39 9.82 2.65 -7.13
N THR A 40 8.77 3.47 -7.02
CA THR A 40 8.47 4.46 -8.04
C THR A 40 9.40 5.66 -7.94
N ASP A 41 9.51 6.42 -9.02
CA ASP A 41 10.30 7.64 -9.00
C ASP A 41 9.76 8.63 -7.97
N HIS A 42 8.45 8.68 -7.84
CA HIS A 42 7.82 9.56 -6.86
C HIS A 42 8.25 9.19 -5.44
N PHE A 43 8.35 7.88 -5.15
CA PHE A 43 8.83 7.43 -3.87
C PHE A 43 10.25 7.95 -3.59
N TRP A 44 11.14 7.81 -4.55
CA TRP A 44 12.52 8.26 -4.37
C TRP A 44 12.61 9.74 -4.05
N VAL A 45 11.83 10.55 -4.76
CA VAL A 45 11.81 11.99 -4.54
C VAL A 45 11.32 12.30 -3.13
N ARG A 46 10.22 11.68 -2.72
CA ARG A 46 9.65 11.94 -1.41
C ARG A 46 10.54 11.45 -0.28
N ALA A 47 11.16 10.29 -0.47
CA ALA A 47 12.06 9.74 0.53
C ALA A 47 13.25 10.67 0.75
N ASP A 48 13.81 11.15 -0.34
CA ASP A 48 14.95 12.05 -0.26
C ASP A 48 14.56 13.36 0.43
N GLU A 49 13.44 13.93 0.03
CA GLU A 49 12.97 15.19 0.60
C GLU A 49 12.71 15.11 2.10
N ARG A 50 12.27 13.97 2.57
CA ARG A 50 11.80 13.80 3.95
C ARG A 50 12.74 13.01 4.84
N GLY A 51 13.88 12.63 4.32
CA GLY A 51 14.90 11.96 5.09
C GLY A 51 14.62 10.48 5.38
N PHE A 52 13.93 9.82 4.48
CA PHE A 52 13.67 8.38 4.61
C PHE A 52 14.63 7.56 3.77
N THR A 53 14.83 6.33 4.21
CA THR A 53 15.61 5.34 3.45
C THR A 53 14.69 4.21 3.02
N THR A 54 15.17 3.37 2.12
CA THR A 54 14.40 2.18 1.75
C THR A 54 14.21 1.26 2.94
N LEU A 55 15.16 1.22 3.86
CA LEU A 55 15.01 0.40 5.05
C LEU A 55 13.83 0.88 5.91
N ASP A 56 13.65 2.20 6.02
CA ASP A 56 12.50 2.74 6.72
C ASP A 56 11.20 2.27 6.08
N ALA A 57 11.13 2.35 4.75
CA ALA A 57 9.94 1.91 4.03
C ALA A 57 9.71 0.41 4.20
N LEU A 58 10.77 -0.39 4.15
CA LEU A 58 10.64 -1.83 4.36
C LEU A 58 10.11 -2.17 5.74
N ARG A 59 10.56 -1.45 6.76
CA ARG A 59 10.04 -1.68 8.11
C ARG A 59 8.55 -1.43 8.18
N ILE A 60 8.09 -0.37 7.52
CA ILE A 60 6.67 -0.06 7.50
C ILE A 60 5.90 -1.13 6.72
N LEU A 61 6.41 -1.53 5.56
CA LEU A 61 5.72 -2.53 4.74
C LEU A 61 5.67 -3.90 5.41
N ARG A 62 6.69 -4.23 6.19
CA ARG A 62 6.80 -5.55 6.82
C ARG A 62 6.09 -5.65 8.15
N ALA A 63 5.83 -4.54 8.81
CA ALA A 63 5.27 -4.57 10.17
C ALA A 63 4.25 -3.48 10.46
N GLY A 64 3.93 -2.63 9.48
CA GLY A 64 3.00 -1.54 9.70
C GLY A 64 1.56 -1.98 9.66
N PHE A 65 0.67 -1.04 9.96
CA PHE A 65 -0.77 -1.28 10.01
C PHE A 65 -1.45 -0.62 8.83
N VAL A 66 -2.30 -1.38 8.15
CA VAL A 66 -3.08 -0.84 7.04
C VAL A 66 -4.20 0.04 7.61
N GLY A 67 -4.34 1.23 7.05
CA GLY A 67 -5.40 2.14 7.47
C GLY A 67 -6.76 1.72 6.97
N ASP A 68 -7.76 2.50 7.33
CA ASP A 68 -9.15 2.16 7.00
C ASP A 68 -9.48 2.35 5.53
N GLU A 69 -8.75 3.20 4.86
CA GLU A 69 -9.07 3.56 3.50
C GLU A 69 -8.36 2.65 2.52
N ILE A 70 -9.11 1.79 1.86
CA ILE A 70 -8.61 0.90 0.82
C ILE A 70 -9.33 1.27 -0.45
N LYS A 71 -8.58 1.64 -1.48
CA LYS A 71 -9.14 2.09 -2.75
C LYS A 71 -8.68 1.17 -3.87
N PRO A 72 -9.49 1.01 -4.92
CA PRO A 72 -9.05 0.26 -6.07
C PRO A 72 -7.91 0.99 -6.77
N GLY A 73 -7.00 0.24 -7.35
CA GLY A 73 -5.96 0.80 -8.20
C GLY A 73 -6.49 1.02 -9.61
N LYS A 74 -5.57 1.23 -10.55
CA LYS A 74 -5.97 1.51 -11.92
C LYS A 74 -6.48 0.29 -12.64
N ALA A 75 -5.90 -0.86 -12.36
CA ALA A 75 -6.29 -2.10 -13.03
C ALA A 75 -7.11 -2.96 -12.08
N PRO A 76 -7.95 -3.85 -12.62
CA PRO A 76 -8.68 -4.79 -11.77
C PRO A 76 -7.72 -5.62 -10.94
N GLY A 77 -8.05 -5.84 -9.69
CA GLY A 77 -7.20 -6.61 -8.78
C GLY A 77 -6.13 -5.83 -8.09
N GLU A 78 -6.04 -4.54 -8.38
CA GLU A 78 -5.08 -3.68 -7.69
C GLU A 78 -5.78 -2.94 -6.56
N TRP A 79 -5.11 -2.87 -5.41
CA TRP A 79 -5.64 -2.19 -4.24
C TRP A 79 -4.61 -1.22 -3.67
N LYS A 80 -5.05 -0.01 -3.41
CA LYS A 80 -4.19 1.04 -2.87
C LYS A 80 -4.50 1.23 -1.41
N CYS A 81 -3.47 1.24 -0.58
CA CYS A 81 -3.64 1.45 0.85
C CYS A 81 -2.42 2.13 1.41
N LYS A 82 -2.54 2.56 2.65
CA LYS A 82 -1.43 3.19 3.37
C LYS A 82 -1.15 2.39 4.62
N LEU A 83 0.12 2.07 4.83
CA LEU A 83 0.54 1.43 6.07
C LEU A 83 1.30 2.44 6.91
N THR A 84 1.09 2.41 8.20
CA THR A 84 1.76 3.31 9.13
C THR A 84 2.48 2.54 10.21
N LYS A 85 3.54 3.13 10.73
CA LYS A 85 4.30 2.53 11.80
C LYS A 85 5.14 3.61 12.47
N LYS A 86 5.30 3.50 13.76
CA LYS A 86 6.24 4.37 14.47
C LYS A 86 7.65 3.94 14.11
N LEU A 87 8.44 4.90 13.74
CA LEU A 87 9.85 4.67 13.43
C LEU A 87 10.69 5.32 14.51
N LYS A 88 11.55 6.23 14.14
CA LYS A 88 12.49 6.83 15.07
C LYS A 88 11.78 7.48 16.25
N GLY A 89 12.07 6.99 17.43
CA GLY A 89 11.42 7.49 18.60
C GLY A 89 9.94 7.27 18.54
N ARG A 90 9.16 8.33 18.54
CA ARG A 90 7.71 8.24 18.53
C ARG A 90 7.08 8.74 17.25
N ARG A 91 7.88 9.10 16.29
CA ARG A 91 7.32 9.64 15.06
C ARG A 91 6.77 8.52 14.20
N GLU A 92 5.55 8.71 13.75
CA GLU A 92 4.89 7.76 12.89
C GLU A 92 5.06 8.15 11.43
N ALA A 93 5.34 7.17 10.60
CA ALA A 93 5.48 7.38 9.17
C ALA A 93 4.53 6.48 8.42
N GLY A 94 4.18 6.86 7.22
CA GLY A 94 3.26 6.12 6.37
C GLY A 94 3.83 5.89 4.99
N VAL A 95 3.51 4.72 4.44
CA VAL A 95 3.88 4.36 3.07
C VAL A 95 2.60 4.06 2.31
N VAL A 96 2.43 4.69 1.18
CA VAL A 96 1.31 4.40 0.29
C VAL A 96 1.78 3.38 -0.73
N VAL A 97 1.03 2.31 -0.86
CA VAL A 97 1.42 1.19 -1.69
C VAL A 97 0.23 0.68 -2.49
N ILE A 98 0.50 0.20 -3.70
CA ILE A 98 -0.50 -0.48 -4.50
C ILE A 98 -0.13 -1.95 -4.53
N VAL A 99 -1.06 -2.80 -4.12
CA VAL A 99 -0.89 -4.25 -4.17
C VAL A 99 -1.34 -4.70 -5.55
N ILE A 100 -0.45 -5.33 -6.31
CA ILE A 100 -0.71 -5.68 -7.70
C ILE A 100 -1.01 -7.17 -7.79
N ASN A 101 -2.29 -7.52 -7.88
CA ASN A 101 -2.74 -8.90 -8.12
C ASN A 101 -2.04 -9.95 -7.26
N ASN A 102 -1.79 -9.63 -6.01
CA ASN A 102 -1.10 -10.54 -5.09
C ASN A 102 0.30 -10.95 -5.56
N GLN A 103 0.87 -10.22 -6.50
CA GLN A 103 2.17 -10.57 -7.05
C GLN A 103 3.27 -9.61 -6.66
N GLY A 104 2.91 -8.41 -6.26
CA GLY A 104 3.94 -7.44 -5.94
C GLY A 104 3.35 -6.19 -5.34
N LEU A 105 4.24 -5.31 -4.96
CA LEU A 105 3.91 -4.05 -4.34
C LEU A 105 4.54 -2.91 -5.15
N SER A 106 3.74 -1.89 -5.43
CA SER A 106 4.28 -0.67 -6.03
C SER A 106 4.24 0.41 -4.97
N VAL A 107 5.39 0.87 -4.53
CA VAL A 107 5.48 1.85 -3.45
C VAL A 107 5.45 3.24 -4.06
N THR A 108 4.41 3.99 -3.77
CA THR A 108 4.20 5.28 -4.43
C THR A 108 4.76 6.45 -3.67
N THR A 109 4.65 6.46 -2.34
CA THR A 109 5.18 7.58 -1.56
C THR A 109 5.40 7.19 -0.11
N ILE A 110 6.13 8.04 0.59
CA ILE A 110 6.37 7.86 2.03
C ILE A 110 6.31 9.24 2.69
N GLU A 111 5.76 9.30 3.88
CA GLU A 111 5.57 10.58 4.56
C GLU A 111 5.54 10.43 6.07
N TRP A 112 5.84 11.52 6.77
CA TRP A 112 5.66 11.55 8.22
C TRP A 112 4.19 11.82 8.47
N GLU A 113 3.59 11.03 9.39
CA GLU A 113 2.16 11.16 9.67
C GLU A 113 1.85 12.39 10.51
N ASP A 114 2.82 12.89 11.24
CA ASP A 114 2.62 14.08 12.04
C ASP A 114 2.89 15.37 11.28
N TRP A 115 3.15 15.27 9.99
CA TRP A 115 3.36 16.42 9.12
C TRP A 115 2.07 17.21 8.99
N ARG A 116 2.17 18.52 9.17
CA ARG A 116 1.00 19.40 9.11
C ARG A 116 1.01 20.35 7.94
N GLY A 117 1.88 20.15 7.00
CA GLY A 117 1.93 21.02 5.85
C GLY A 117 2.65 22.33 6.08
N GLN A 118 3.45 22.40 7.10
CA GLN A 118 4.20 23.61 7.39
C GLN A 118 5.32 23.85 6.41
#